data_c85b714731cd8bfcd6d91baf60ae4eef
#
_entry.id   c85b714731cd8bfcd6d91baf60ae4eef
#
_cell.length_a   1.000
_cell.length_b   1.000
_cell.length_c   1.000
_cell.angle_alpha   90.00
_cell.angle_beta   90.00
_cell.angle_gamma   90.00
#
_symmetry.space_group_name_H-M   'P 1'
#
loop_
_entity.id
_entity.type
_entity.pdbx_description
1 polymer ?
#
loop_
_entity_poly.entity_id
_entity_poly.type
_entity_poly.pdbx_seq_one_letter_code
_entity_poly.pdbx_strand_id
1 'polypeptide(L)'
;MKRQSVLLIFIWVLLGGAPALADDGWQFRLSPYIWFAGLKGDVGTIPPLPTAPVDVSASDALSDTEASFMILLDARKQRHGVFADLLYTDVQSDEELVPQPIGLKMKTTSKTTIFTLAYQYELYRQDQTVVDLLAGVRYWDLDSELRFKGGLGILAGRKISNDESWFDPTLGVKGRTPLGSSRFYVEGGAGYGGFGVGSDHFYEISANVGYQWNKSIGTALGYRMFDVDYDDDGYVYDVKQQGWQVGLTWAF
;
A
#
# COMPACT_ATOMS: atom_id res chain seq x y z
N MET A 1 24.69 -9.24 11.16
CA MET A 1 25.31 -8.53 10.03
C MET A 1 25.04 -9.24 8.70
N LYS A 2 23.78 -9.37 8.22
CA LYS A 2 23.45 -9.97 6.90
C LYS A 2 22.20 -9.35 6.22
N ARG A 3 21.72 -8.17 6.66
CA ARG A 3 20.48 -7.55 6.16
C ARG A 3 20.68 -6.36 5.18
N GLN A 4 21.91 -5.94 4.90
CA GLN A 4 22.16 -4.81 3.98
C GLN A 4 22.29 -5.19 2.50
N SER A 5 22.35 -6.47 2.18
CA SER A 5 22.65 -6.92 0.80
C SER A 5 21.42 -6.99 -0.12
N VAL A 6 20.20 -7.01 0.41
CA VAL A 6 18.98 -7.14 -0.40
C VAL A 6 18.57 -5.80 -1.01
N LEU A 7 18.80 -4.69 -0.29
CA LEU A 7 18.44 -3.36 -0.77
C LEU A 7 19.32 -2.89 -1.95
N LEU A 8 20.57 -3.32 -2.00
CA LEU A 8 21.54 -2.93 -3.06
C LEU A 8 21.31 -3.67 -4.39
N ILE A 9 20.74 -4.86 -4.38
CA ILE A 9 20.49 -5.64 -5.60
C ILE A 9 19.30 -5.04 -6.39
N PHE A 10 18.31 -4.47 -5.71
CA PHE A 10 17.16 -3.83 -6.37
C PHE A 10 17.54 -2.52 -7.10
N ILE A 11 18.48 -1.76 -6.58
CA ILE A 11 18.94 -0.49 -7.21
C ILE A 11 19.70 -0.78 -8.52
N TRP A 12 20.40 -1.90 -8.64
CA TRP A 12 21.13 -2.28 -9.87
C TRP A 12 20.21 -2.76 -11.00
N VAL A 13 19.07 -3.37 -10.70
CA VAL A 13 18.07 -3.78 -11.71
C VAL A 13 17.35 -2.55 -12.30
N LEU A 14 17.20 -1.48 -11.53
CA LEU A 14 16.58 -0.23 -11.99
C LEU A 14 17.50 0.62 -12.89
N LEU A 15 18.81 0.43 -12.83
CA LEU A 15 19.80 1.24 -13.59
C LEU A 15 20.29 0.59 -14.89
N GLY A 16 19.98 -0.67 -15.14
CA GLY A 16 20.65 -1.47 -16.17
C GLY A 16 19.86 -1.93 -17.38
N GLY A 17 18.57 -1.59 -17.57
CA GLY A 17 17.89 -2.24 -18.65
C GLY A 17 16.54 -1.69 -19.08
N ALA A 18 16.47 -0.51 -19.68
CA ALA A 18 15.21 -0.06 -20.18
C ALA A 18 15.17 0.72 -21.51
N PRO A 19 16.02 0.53 -22.51
CA PRO A 19 15.71 1.08 -23.82
C PRO A 19 14.99 0.11 -24.77
N ALA A 20 14.87 -1.17 -24.46
CA ALA A 20 14.42 -2.16 -25.45
C ALA A 20 12.89 -2.35 -25.57
N LEU A 21 12.08 -1.82 -24.65
CA LEU A 21 10.62 -2.00 -24.68
C LEU A 21 9.85 -0.81 -25.29
N ALA A 22 10.51 0.32 -25.53
CA ALA A 22 9.87 1.52 -26.06
C ALA A 22 9.68 1.51 -27.60
N ASP A 23 10.28 0.58 -28.33
CA ASP A 23 10.23 0.53 -29.80
C ASP A 23 8.84 0.08 -30.33
N ASP A 24 8.00 -0.51 -29.49
CA ASP A 24 6.64 -0.94 -29.85
C ASP A 24 5.53 0.09 -29.53
N GLY A 25 5.89 1.33 -29.18
CA GLY A 25 4.94 2.39 -28.85
C GLY A 25 4.34 2.25 -27.43
N TRP A 26 4.90 1.41 -26.57
CA TRP A 26 4.60 1.36 -25.15
C TRP A 26 5.29 2.50 -24.41
N GLN A 27 4.61 3.04 -23.44
CA GLN A 27 5.11 4.02 -22.47
C GLN A 27 5.00 3.42 -21.08
N PHE A 28 6.09 3.45 -20.35
CA PHE A 28 6.14 2.91 -18.99
C PHE A 28 6.41 4.03 -18.00
N ARG A 29 5.77 3.94 -16.84
CA ARG A 29 6.04 4.78 -15.69
C ARG A 29 6.13 3.91 -14.46
N LEU A 30 7.26 3.95 -13.80
CA LEU A 30 7.51 3.26 -12.54
C LEU A 30 7.60 4.31 -11.43
N SER A 31 6.88 4.11 -10.35
CA SER A 31 6.81 5.08 -9.27
C SER A 31 6.95 4.39 -7.91
N PRO A 32 8.19 4.18 -7.42
CA PRO A 32 8.38 3.85 -6.02
C PRO A 32 7.91 5.01 -5.14
N TYR A 33 7.22 4.67 -4.04
CA TYR A 33 6.70 5.66 -3.12
C TYR A 33 6.76 5.18 -1.67
N ILE A 34 6.57 6.11 -0.74
CA ILE A 34 6.38 5.85 0.68
C ILE A 34 5.07 6.52 1.09
N TRP A 35 4.25 5.79 1.82
CA TRP A 35 3.01 6.28 2.39
C TRP A 35 3.08 6.24 3.91
N PHE A 36 3.01 7.39 4.55
CA PHE A 36 3.04 7.59 6.00
C PHE A 36 1.60 7.61 6.51
N ALA A 37 1.02 6.46 6.69
CA ALA A 37 -0.38 6.31 7.08
C ALA A 37 -0.52 5.94 8.56
N GLY A 38 -1.47 6.60 9.23
CA GLY A 38 -2.07 6.08 10.44
C GLY A 38 -3.17 5.08 10.10
N LEU A 39 -3.56 4.26 11.08
CA LEU A 39 -4.60 3.23 10.96
C LEU A 39 -5.60 3.40 12.09
N LYS A 40 -6.89 3.38 11.77
CA LYS A 40 -7.98 3.47 12.75
C LYS A 40 -9.14 2.58 12.33
N GLY A 41 -9.73 1.86 13.30
CA GLY A 41 -10.88 0.99 13.04
C GLY A 41 -10.98 -0.15 14.03
N ASP A 42 -11.61 -1.23 13.61
CA ASP A 42 -11.83 -2.43 14.39
C ASP A 42 -11.10 -3.62 13.75
N VAL A 43 -10.27 -4.31 14.54
CA VAL A 43 -9.42 -5.40 14.07
C VAL A 43 -9.62 -6.65 14.91
N GLY A 44 -9.98 -7.75 14.26
CA GLY A 44 -10.11 -9.08 14.83
C GLY A 44 -9.40 -10.12 13.97
N THR A 45 -8.10 -9.95 13.73
CA THR A 45 -7.33 -10.74 12.76
C THR A 45 -6.84 -12.09 13.28
N ILE A 46 -7.15 -12.47 14.50
CA ILE A 46 -6.74 -13.75 15.12
C ILE A 46 -7.94 -14.41 15.82
N PRO A 47 -8.89 -15.00 15.09
CA PRO A 47 -10.00 -15.74 15.71
C PRO A 47 -9.48 -16.93 16.58
N PRO A 48 -10.10 -17.25 17.71
CA PRO A 48 -11.33 -16.67 18.28
C PRO A 48 -11.09 -15.51 19.27
N LEU A 49 -9.98 -14.76 19.13
CA LEU A 49 -9.78 -13.57 19.96
C LEU A 49 -10.82 -12.50 19.59
N PRO A 50 -11.28 -11.71 20.58
CA PRO A 50 -12.27 -10.68 20.30
C PRO A 50 -11.71 -9.58 19.39
N THR A 51 -12.57 -8.99 18.57
CA THR A 51 -12.29 -7.75 17.83
C THR A 51 -11.98 -6.62 18.81
N ALA A 52 -10.99 -5.82 18.49
CA ALA A 52 -10.54 -4.71 19.31
C ALA A 52 -10.42 -3.43 18.46
N PRO A 53 -10.82 -2.26 19.01
CA PRO A 53 -10.58 -0.99 18.36
C PRO A 53 -9.08 -0.69 18.32
N VAL A 54 -8.61 -0.19 17.19
CA VAL A 54 -7.23 0.26 16.99
C VAL A 54 -7.22 1.73 16.55
N ASP A 55 -6.25 2.48 17.05
CA ASP A 55 -6.00 3.88 16.66
C ASP A 55 -4.49 4.12 16.72
N VAL A 56 -3.81 3.92 15.60
CA VAL A 56 -2.36 4.03 15.45
C VAL A 56 -2.06 5.27 14.63
N SER A 57 -1.32 6.21 15.20
CA SER A 57 -0.91 7.41 14.47
C SER A 57 0.11 7.08 13.37
N ALA A 58 0.24 7.95 12.35
CA ALA A 58 1.24 7.76 11.29
C ALA A 58 2.68 7.76 11.83
N SER A 59 2.95 8.49 12.92
CA SER A 59 4.27 8.49 13.56
C SER A 59 4.58 7.17 14.27
N ASP A 60 3.60 6.60 14.97
CA ASP A 60 3.76 5.32 15.67
C ASP A 60 3.89 4.18 14.65
N ALA A 61 3.02 4.17 13.62
CA ALA A 61 3.13 3.20 12.52
C ALA A 61 4.51 3.24 11.85
N LEU A 62 5.07 4.44 11.62
CA LEU A 62 6.40 4.59 11.05
C LEU A 62 7.50 4.08 11.99
N SER A 63 7.40 4.36 13.30
CA SER A 63 8.40 3.91 14.28
C SER A 63 8.41 2.39 14.43
N ASP A 64 7.27 1.76 14.28
CA ASP A 64 7.05 0.32 14.41
C ASP A 64 7.27 -0.44 13.09
N THR A 65 7.54 0.27 11.97
CA THR A 65 7.78 -0.34 10.67
C THR A 65 9.19 -0.92 10.59
N GLU A 66 9.28 -2.23 10.47
CA GLU A 66 10.54 -2.96 10.24
C GLU A 66 10.94 -2.98 8.77
N ALA A 67 9.96 -3.09 7.88
CA ALA A 67 10.14 -3.08 6.43
C ALA A 67 8.91 -2.55 5.71
N SER A 68 9.13 -1.78 4.65
CA SER A 68 8.07 -1.31 3.76
C SER A 68 8.60 -1.23 2.33
N PHE A 69 7.78 -1.64 1.39
CA PHE A 69 8.05 -1.52 -0.04
C PHE A 69 6.77 -1.18 -0.79
N MET A 70 6.80 -0.07 -1.52
CA MET A 70 5.64 0.39 -2.27
C MET A 70 6.07 0.84 -3.65
N ILE A 71 5.37 0.34 -4.68
CA ILE A 71 5.70 0.66 -6.06
C ILE A 71 4.46 0.60 -6.94
N LEU A 72 4.34 1.59 -7.82
CA LEU A 72 3.29 1.69 -8.81
C LEU A 72 3.89 1.58 -10.22
N LEU A 73 3.27 0.80 -11.07
CA LEU A 73 3.56 0.66 -12.49
C LEU A 73 2.36 1.13 -13.31
N ASP A 74 2.62 1.99 -14.28
CA ASP A 74 1.69 2.40 -15.33
C ASP A 74 2.33 2.05 -16.67
N ALA A 75 1.74 1.14 -17.42
CA ALA A 75 2.17 0.74 -18.74
C ALA A 75 1.06 1.05 -19.74
N ARG A 76 1.36 1.83 -20.79
CA ARG A 76 0.37 2.32 -21.72
C ARG A 76 0.80 2.15 -23.17
N LYS A 77 -0.15 1.75 -24.02
CA LYS A 77 -0.03 1.79 -25.46
C LYS A 77 -1.30 2.40 -26.04
N GLN A 78 -1.17 3.57 -26.67
CA GLN A 78 -2.32 4.35 -27.18
C GLN A 78 -3.32 4.64 -26.03
N ARG A 79 -4.59 4.23 -26.19
CA ARG A 79 -5.66 4.43 -25.19
C ARG A 79 -5.78 3.32 -24.16
N HIS A 80 -4.99 2.26 -24.28
CA HIS A 80 -5.07 1.05 -23.47
C HIS A 80 -3.83 0.89 -22.61
N GLY A 81 -3.95 0.26 -21.47
CA GLY A 81 -2.80 -0.01 -20.63
C GLY A 81 -3.09 -0.91 -19.44
N VAL A 82 -2.08 -1.05 -18.61
CA VAL A 82 -2.11 -1.80 -17.37
C VAL A 82 -1.62 -0.90 -16.25
N PHE A 83 -2.34 -0.91 -15.16
CA PHE A 83 -1.99 -0.27 -13.91
C PHE A 83 -1.74 -1.36 -12.86
N ALA A 84 -0.62 -1.26 -12.16
CA ALA A 84 -0.35 -2.14 -11.02
C ALA A 84 0.17 -1.31 -9.84
N ASP A 85 -0.29 -1.63 -8.62
CA ASP A 85 0.16 -1.03 -7.38
C ASP A 85 0.44 -2.13 -6.37
N LEU A 86 1.66 -2.19 -5.86
CA LEU A 86 2.09 -3.11 -4.82
C LEU A 86 2.47 -2.33 -3.57
N LEU A 87 1.84 -2.68 -2.47
CA LEU A 87 2.15 -2.20 -1.13
C LEU A 87 2.47 -3.39 -0.24
N TYR A 88 3.63 -3.35 0.39
CA TYR A 88 4.04 -4.31 1.41
C TYR A 88 4.51 -3.56 2.66
N THR A 89 4.04 -3.97 3.82
CA THR A 89 4.48 -3.47 5.13
C THR A 89 4.66 -4.62 6.12
N ASP A 90 5.69 -4.53 6.96
CA ASP A 90 5.94 -5.38 8.13
C ASP A 90 6.07 -4.45 9.33
N VAL A 91 5.09 -4.46 10.20
CA VAL A 91 4.97 -3.60 11.38
C VAL A 91 5.08 -4.46 12.63
N GLN A 92 5.90 -4.04 13.60
CA GLN A 92 6.10 -4.75 14.85
C GLN A 92 5.99 -3.79 16.02
N SER A 93 5.09 -4.07 16.95
CA SER A 93 4.91 -3.32 18.20
C SER A 93 5.17 -4.23 19.41
N ASP A 94 5.86 -3.70 20.41
CA ASP A 94 6.11 -4.37 21.68
C ASP A 94 5.37 -3.63 22.80
N GLU A 95 4.45 -4.30 23.50
CA GLU A 95 3.68 -3.75 24.60
C GLU A 95 4.00 -4.48 25.91
N GLU A 96 4.25 -3.74 27.00
CA GLU A 96 4.46 -4.30 28.30
C GLU A 96 3.12 -4.48 29.03
N LEU A 97 2.61 -5.72 29.08
CA LEU A 97 1.33 -6.04 29.71
C LEU A 97 1.42 -6.05 31.24
N VAL A 98 2.54 -6.53 31.79
CA VAL A 98 2.78 -6.59 33.22
C VAL A 98 4.22 -6.20 33.51
N PRO A 99 4.45 -5.14 34.32
CA PRO A 99 5.80 -4.70 34.69
C PRO A 99 6.61 -5.73 35.50
N GLN A 100 7.89 -5.44 35.68
CA GLN A 100 8.76 -6.20 36.56
C GLN A 100 8.18 -6.24 38.00
N PRO A 101 8.31 -7.38 38.74
CA PRO A 101 9.19 -8.53 38.47
C PRO A 101 8.60 -9.61 37.51
N ILE A 102 7.34 -9.53 37.13
CA ILE A 102 6.69 -10.54 36.28
C ILE A 102 7.15 -10.37 34.83
N GLY A 103 7.21 -9.13 34.34
CA GLY A 103 7.81 -8.76 33.06
C GLY A 103 7.13 -9.40 31.83
N LEU A 104 5.79 -9.50 31.81
CA LEU A 104 5.07 -10.05 30.66
C LEU A 104 4.97 -8.98 29.57
N LYS A 105 5.49 -9.27 28.38
CA LYS A 105 5.41 -8.44 27.18
C LYS A 105 4.65 -9.17 26.08
N MET A 106 3.90 -8.40 25.30
CA MET A 106 3.24 -8.85 24.08
C MET A 106 3.91 -8.18 22.90
N LYS A 107 4.38 -8.99 21.95
CA LYS A 107 4.87 -8.53 20.65
C LYS A 107 3.81 -8.82 19.62
N THR A 108 3.32 -7.78 18.95
CA THR A 108 2.43 -7.87 17.81
C THR A 108 3.24 -7.69 16.52
N THR A 109 3.03 -8.55 15.56
CA THR A 109 3.58 -8.41 14.21
C THR A 109 2.44 -8.45 13.22
N SER A 110 2.37 -7.47 12.34
CA SER A 110 1.39 -7.41 11.25
C SER A 110 2.12 -7.23 9.93
N LYS A 111 1.94 -8.17 9.02
CA LYS A 111 2.42 -8.06 7.65
C LYS A 111 1.24 -7.91 6.74
N THR A 112 1.30 -6.91 5.89
CA THR A 112 0.23 -6.61 4.94
C THR A 112 0.82 -6.53 3.55
N THR A 113 0.24 -7.29 2.62
CA THR A 113 0.49 -7.18 1.19
C THR A 113 -0.81 -6.79 0.50
N ILE A 114 -0.79 -5.68 -0.23
CA ILE A 114 -1.91 -5.26 -1.07
C ILE A 114 -1.38 -5.13 -2.50
N PHE A 115 -1.98 -5.88 -3.42
CA PHE A 115 -1.61 -5.84 -4.83
C PHE A 115 -2.84 -5.56 -5.69
N THR A 116 -2.83 -4.44 -6.40
CA THR A 116 -3.86 -4.08 -7.37
C THR A 116 -3.34 -4.27 -8.78
N LEU A 117 -4.10 -4.96 -9.62
CA LEU A 117 -3.85 -5.09 -11.05
C LEU A 117 -5.11 -4.69 -11.81
N ALA A 118 -5.00 -3.68 -12.67
CA ALA A 118 -6.14 -3.17 -13.41
C ALA A 118 -5.79 -2.91 -14.88
N TYR A 119 -6.72 -3.21 -15.76
CA TYR A 119 -6.76 -2.67 -17.09
C TYR A 119 -7.11 -1.19 -17.01
N GLN A 120 -6.42 -0.36 -17.79
CA GLN A 120 -6.71 1.07 -17.87
C GLN A 120 -7.11 1.44 -19.29
N TYR A 121 -8.13 2.32 -19.39
CA TYR A 121 -8.62 2.87 -20.62
C TYR A 121 -8.62 4.40 -20.55
N GLU A 122 -7.95 5.04 -21.49
CA GLU A 122 -7.92 6.49 -21.59
C GLU A 122 -9.28 7.02 -22.05
N LEU A 123 -10.00 7.60 -21.09
CA LEU A 123 -11.30 8.22 -21.34
C LEU A 123 -11.16 9.58 -22.01
N TYR A 124 -10.17 10.36 -21.57
CA TYR A 124 -9.94 11.71 -22.02
C TYR A 124 -8.45 12.02 -22.14
N ARG A 125 -8.08 12.69 -23.24
CA ARG A 125 -6.75 13.29 -23.42
C ARG A 125 -6.87 14.63 -24.14
N GLN A 126 -6.27 15.64 -23.53
CA GLN A 126 -6.05 16.94 -24.19
C GLN A 126 -4.67 17.44 -23.75
N ASP A 127 -3.78 17.61 -24.71
CA ASP A 127 -2.38 17.93 -24.47
C ASP A 127 -1.72 16.93 -23.51
N GLN A 128 -1.34 17.39 -22.32
CA GLN A 128 -0.75 16.56 -21.25
C GLN A 128 -1.76 16.17 -20.16
N THR A 129 -3.00 16.62 -20.28
CA THR A 129 -4.09 16.21 -19.39
C THR A 129 -4.63 14.87 -19.83
N VAL A 130 -4.68 13.93 -18.91
CA VAL A 130 -5.15 12.55 -19.15
C VAL A 130 -6.09 12.15 -18.02
N VAL A 131 -7.19 11.48 -18.38
CA VAL A 131 -8.09 10.80 -17.43
C VAL A 131 -8.30 9.37 -17.90
N ASP A 132 -8.10 8.43 -17.01
CA ASP A 132 -8.21 6.99 -17.26
C ASP A 132 -9.29 6.37 -16.38
N LEU A 133 -10.03 5.44 -16.95
CA LEU A 133 -10.83 4.48 -16.22
C LEU A 133 -9.99 3.23 -15.90
N LEU A 134 -10.21 2.67 -14.74
CA LEU A 134 -9.56 1.46 -14.24
C LEU A 134 -10.62 0.39 -13.95
N ALA A 135 -10.34 -0.86 -14.36
CA ALA A 135 -11.13 -2.02 -13.98
C ALA A 135 -10.20 -3.21 -13.76
N GLY A 136 -10.30 -3.86 -12.60
CA GLY A 136 -9.36 -4.91 -12.26
C GLY A 136 -9.68 -5.65 -10.99
N VAL A 137 -8.63 -6.12 -10.33
CA VAL A 137 -8.70 -6.87 -9.08
C VAL A 137 -7.67 -6.34 -8.09
N ARG A 138 -8.01 -6.41 -6.80
CA ARG A 138 -7.10 -6.18 -5.68
C ARG A 138 -6.98 -7.46 -4.89
N TYR A 139 -5.76 -7.86 -4.63
CA TYR A 139 -5.40 -8.96 -3.74
C TYR A 139 -4.95 -8.40 -2.40
N TRP A 140 -5.43 -8.99 -1.35
CA TRP A 140 -5.10 -8.70 0.03
C TRP A 140 -4.50 -9.94 0.66
N ASP A 141 -3.48 -9.74 1.48
CA ASP A 141 -2.82 -10.77 2.26
C ASP A 141 -2.32 -10.16 3.58
N LEU A 142 -2.91 -10.61 4.66
CA LEU A 142 -2.66 -10.11 6.01
C LEU A 142 -2.22 -11.26 6.90
N ASP A 143 -1.00 -11.17 7.42
CA ASP A 143 -0.42 -12.13 8.37
C ASP A 143 -0.28 -11.43 9.73
N SER A 144 -0.95 -11.93 10.74
CA SER A 144 -1.00 -11.37 12.09
C SER A 144 -0.43 -12.37 13.09
N GLU A 145 0.50 -11.91 13.93
CA GLU A 145 1.15 -12.72 14.96
C GLU A 145 1.17 -12.00 16.30
N LEU A 146 0.72 -12.67 17.35
CA LEU A 146 0.90 -12.27 18.74
C LEU A 146 1.87 -13.22 19.42
N ARG A 147 2.91 -12.67 20.03
CA ARG A 147 3.91 -13.44 20.77
C ARG A 147 4.08 -12.89 22.18
N PHE A 148 3.82 -13.73 23.16
CA PHE A 148 4.02 -13.41 24.57
C PHE A 148 5.45 -13.76 25.01
N LYS A 149 6.16 -12.81 25.61
CA LYS A 149 7.54 -12.96 26.09
C LYS A 149 7.63 -12.66 27.58
N GLY A 150 8.42 -13.45 28.30
CA GLY A 150 8.53 -13.32 29.77
C GLY A 150 7.28 -13.79 30.47
N GLY A 151 7.07 -13.29 31.70
CA GLY A 151 5.91 -13.64 32.52
C GLY A 151 6.00 -15.01 33.17
N LEU A 152 5.01 -15.28 34.03
CA LEU A 152 4.79 -16.58 34.69
C LEU A 152 3.40 -17.09 34.27
N GLY A 153 3.27 -18.40 34.05
CA GLY A 153 1.98 -19.04 33.79
C GLY A 153 1.77 -19.42 32.31
N ILE A 154 0.50 -19.59 31.94
CA ILE A 154 0.07 -20.22 30.67
C ILE A 154 0.34 -19.40 29.43
N LEU A 155 0.59 -18.11 29.54
CA LEU A 155 0.90 -17.22 28.41
C LEU A 155 2.39 -17.14 28.07
N ALA A 156 3.27 -17.54 29.00
CA ALA A 156 4.71 -17.43 28.82
C ALA A 156 5.20 -18.21 27.59
N GLY A 157 5.81 -17.51 26.63
CA GLY A 157 6.34 -18.10 25.39
C GLY A 157 5.29 -18.51 24.35
N ARG A 158 4.00 -18.24 24.57
CA ARG A 158 2.96 -18.54 23.58
C ARG A 158 3.08 -17.65 22.36
N LYS A 159 2.81 -18.27 21.21
CA LYS A 159 2.65 -17.65 19.91
C LYS A 159 1.28 -18.02 19.35
N ILE A 160 0.54 -17.02 18.90
CA ILE A 160 -0.72 -17.20 18.20
C ILE A 160 -0.59 -16.41 16.89
N SER A 161 -0.96 -17.00 15.76
CA SER A 161 -0.93 -16.34 14.46
C SER A 161 -2.09 -16.78 13.60
N ASN A 162 -2.50 -15.92 12.70
CA ASN A 162 -3.47 -16.18 11.67
C ASN A 162 -3.07 -15.43 10.41
N ASP A 163 -3.34 -16.02 9.26
CA ASP A 163 -3.19 -15.43 7.94
C ASP A 163 -4.53 -15.45 7.20
N GLU A 164 -4.84 -14.38 6.51
CA GLU A 164 -6.06 -14.22 5.73
C GLU A 164 -5.76 -13.55 4.41
N SER A 165 -6.38 -14.06 3.32
CA SER A 165 -6.19 -13.47 2.00
C SER A 165 -7.46 -13.54 1.16
N TRP A 166 -7.74 -12.47 0.43
CA TRP A 166 -8.92 -12.38 -0.43
C TRP A 166 -8.67 -11.55 -1.68
N PHE A 167 -9.63 -11.59 -2.60
CA PHE A 167 -9.65 -10.81 -3.82
C PHE A 167 -10.89 -9.95 -3.92
N ASP A 168 -10.70 -8.71 -4.32
CA ASP A 168 -11.77 -7.73 -4.58
C ASP A 168 -11.78 -7.32 -6.04
N PRO A 169 -12.90 -7.41 -6.76
CA PRO A 169 -13.07 -6.67 -7.99
C PRO A 169 -12.99 -5.17 -7.70
N THR A 170 -12.37 -4.40 -8.58
CA THR A 170 -12.16 -2.97 -8.39
C THR A 170 -12.43 -2.17 -9.65
N LEU A 171 -13.03 -1.00 -9.45
CA LEU A 171 -13.22 0.03 -10.46
C LEU A 171 -12.61 1.33 -9.96
N GLY A 172 -12.11 2.15 -10.88
CA GLY A 172 -11.51 3.42 -10.48
C GLY A 172 -11.38 4.40 -11.62
N VAL A 173 -10.98 5.60 -11.24
CA VAL A 173 -10.60 6.67 -12.15
C VAL A 173 -9.32 7.29 -11.64
N LYS A 174 -8.40 7.61 -12.56
CA LYS A 174 -7.22 8.42 -12.25
C LYS A 174 -7.03 9.50 -13.28
N GLY A 175 -6.35 10.56 -12.88
CA GLY A 175 -6.08 11.65 -13.78
C GLY A 175 -4.78 12.36 -13.46
N ARG A 176 -4.23 13.01 -14.49
CA ARG A 176 -3.07 13.88 -14.36
C ARG A 176 -3.23 15.07 -15.27
N THR A 177 -2.87 16.27 -14.76
CA THR A 177 -2.88 17.50 -15.54
C THR A 177 -1.72 18.41 -15.13
N PRO A 178 -1.04 19.08 -16.07
CA PRO A 178 -0.03 20.08 -15.76
C PRO A 178 -0.68 21.34 -15.17
N LEU A 179 0.05 22.05 -14.33
CA LEU A 179 -0.34 23.37 -13.81
C LEU A 179 0.19 24.47 -14.73
N GLY A 180 -0.62 24.83 -15.75
CA GLY A 180 -0.25 25.79 -16.76
C GLY A 180 0.98 25.35 -17.58
N SER A 181 1.89 26.28 -17.86
CA SER A 181 3.16 26.01 -18.56
C SER A 181 4.32 25.65 -17.61
N SER A 182 4.04 25.45 -16.34
CA SER A 182 5.05 25.13 -15.32
C SER A 182 5.47 23.66 -15.40
N ARG A 183 6.51 23.31 -14.62
CA ARG A 183 6.93 21.92 -14.43
C ARG A 183 6.11 21.21 -13.35
N PHE A 184 5.19 21.91 -12.69
CA PHE A 184 4.27 21.32 -11.71
C PHE A 184 3.09 20.68 -12.40
N TYR A 185 2.60 19.59 -11.81
CA TYR A 185 1.39 18.90 -12.21
C TYR A 185 0.58 18.47 -10.99
N VAL A 186 -0.69 18.23 -11.17
CA VAL A 186 -1.52 17.51 -10.20
C VAL A 186 -1.89 16.16 -10.78
N GLU A 187 -1.93 15.15 -9.93
CA GLU A 187 -2.41 13.82 -10.25
C GLU A 187 -3.17 13.25 -9.06
N GLY A 188 -4.12 12.39 -9.33
CA GLY A 188 -4.89 11.74 -8.31
C GLY A 188 -5.82 10.69 -8.88
N GLY A 189 -6.53 10.04 -7.99
CA GLY A 189 -7.48 9.01 -8.37
C GLY A 189 -8.43 8.67 -7.25
N ALA A 190 -9.47 7.95 -7.62
CA ALA A 190 -10.43 7.34 -6.73
C ALA A 190 -10.73 5.92 -7.21
N GLY A 191 -10.85 5.00 -6.28
CA GLY A 191 -11.21 3.61 -6.52
C GLY A 191 -12.28 3.13 -5.55
N TYR A 192 -13.06 2.17 -5.99
CA TYR A 192 -14.05 1.47 -5.19
C TYR A 192 -14.05 -0.01 -5.59
N GLY A 193 -14.23 -0.90 -4.62
CA GLY A 193 -14.25 -2.34 -4.87
C GLY A 193 -14.82 -3.13 -3.70
N GLY A 194 -14.59 -4.44 -3.71
CA GLY A 194 -15.19 -5.40 -2.79
C GLY A 194 -16.51 -5.93 -3.34
N PHE A 195 -17.55 -5.10 -3.32
CA PHE A 195 -18.91 -5.44 -3.79
C PHE A 195 -19.47 -6.71 -3.13
N GLY A 196 -19.02 -7.05 -1.92
CA GLY A 196 -19.41 -8.26 -1.21
C GLY A 196 -18.86 -9.55 -1.85
N VAL A 197 -17.76 -9.49 -2.63
CA VAL A 197 -17.09 -10.68 -3.20
C VAL A 197 -15.99 -11.17 -2.25
N GLY A 198 -15.09 -10.30 -1.84
CA GLY A 198 -14.16 -10.49 -0.72
C GLY A 198 -14.55 -9.53 0.38
N SER A 199 -14.08 -8.27 0.33
CA SER A 199 -14.56 -7.23 1.23
C SER A 199 -16.02 -6.86 0.95
N ASP A 200 -16.76 -6.44 1.97
CA ASP A 200 -18.05 -5.82 1.79
C ASP A 200 -17.89 -4.58 0.89
N HIS A 201 -16.90 -3.79 1.20
CA HIS A 201 -16.45 -2.71 0.34
C HIS A 201 -15.03 -2.26 0.69
N PHE A 202 -14.36 -1.62 -0.26
CA PHE A 202 -13.26 -0.70 0.01
C PHE A 202 -13.37 0.53 -0.88
N TYR A 203 -12.84 1.65 -0.42
CA TYR A 203 -12.64 2.81 -1.27
C TYR A 203 -11.30 3.46 -1.00
N GLU A 204 -10.78 4.10 -2.04
CA GLU A 204 -9.49 4.76 -2.01
C GLU A 204 -9.57 6.10 -2.74
N ILE A 205 -8.93 7.12 -2.18
CA ILE A 205 -8.81 8.44 -2.80
C ILE A 205 -7.38 8.94 -2.60
N SER A 206 -6.77 9.47 -3.65
CA SER A 206 -5.46 10.11 -3.58
C SER A 206 -5.41 11.41 -4.38
N ALA A 207 -4.63 12.36 -3.89
CA ALA A 207 -4.35 13.62 -4.57
C ALA A 207 -2.91 14.04 -4.31
N ASN A 208 -2.18 14.35 -5.39
CA ASN A 208 -0.76 14.66 -5.35
C ASN A 208 -0.45 15.91 -6.17
N VAL A 209 0.53 16.67 -5.71
CA VAL A 209 1.21 17.70 -6.49
C VAL A 209 2.60 17.17 -6.84
N GLY A 210 2.93 17.18 -8.11
CA GLY A 210 4.21 16.70 -8.59
C GLY A 210 5.03 17.78 -9.27
N TYR A 211 6.33 17.52 -9.38
CA TYR A 211 7.29 18.35 -10.12
C TYR A 211 8.07 17.49 -11.10
N GLN A 212 8.04 17.87 -12.37
CA GLN A 212 8.73 17.18 -13.46
C GLN A 212 10.14 17.78 -13.65
N TRP A 213 11.17 17.04 -13.20
CA TRP A 213 12.57 17.49 -13.29
C TRP A 213 13.08 17.50 -14.74
N ASN A 214 12.76 16.44 -15.47
CA ASN A 214 13.07 16.28 -16.90
C ASN A 214 12.03 15.36 -17.55
N LYS A 215 12.24 14.93 -18.79
CA LYS A 215 11.28 14.10 -19.54
C LYS A 215 11.00 12.74 -18.88
N SER A 216 11.96 12.21 -18.11
CA SER A 216 11.88 10.87 -17.52
C SER A 216 11.64 10.88 -16.02
N ILE A 217 12.07 11.91 -15.28
CA ILE A 217 12.09 11.91 -13.83
C ILE A 217 11.17 12.99 -13.26
N GLY A 218 10.34 12.60 -12.31
CA GLY A 218 9.48 13.48 -11.53
C GLY A 218 9.43 13.06 -10.07
N THR A 219 8.94 13.96 -9.21
CA THR A 219 8.61 13.67 -7.82
C THR A 219 7.20 14.15 -7.53
N ALA A 220 6.51 13.48 -6.61
CA ALA A 220 5.18 13.86 -6.19
C ALA A 220 5.06 13.79 -4.67
N LEU A 221 4.31 14.73 -4.10
CA LEU A 221 3.91 14.76 -2.70
C LEU A 221 2.39 14.89 -2.66
N GLY A 222 1.73 14.12 -1.83
CA GLY A 222 0.29 14.16 -1.73
C GLY A 222 -0.26 13.46 -0.50
N TYR A 223 -1.55 13.23 -0.55
CA TYR A 223 -2.30 12.59 0.51
C TYR A 223 -3.14 11.45 -0.05
N ARG A 224 -3.12 10.31 0.62
CA ARG A 224 -3.90 9.12 0.28
C ARG A 224 -4.74 8.72 1.47
N MET A 225 -5.97 8.37 1.22
CA MET A 225 -6.92 7.81 2.16
C MET A 225 -7.48 6.54 1.56
N PHE A 226 -7.62 5.54 2.39
CA PHE A 226 -8.14 4.24 2.03
C PHE A 226 -8.95 3.70 3.22
N ASP A 227 -10.05 3.00 2.90
CA ASP A 227 -10.98 2.44 3.86
C ASP A 227 -11.40 1.06 3.34
N VAL A 228 -11.44 0.05 4.20
CA VAL A 228 -11.85 -1.32 3.86
C VAL A 228 -12.67 -1.90 4.99
N ASP A 229 -13.71 -2.62 4.63
CA ASP A 229 -14.58 -3.39 5.50
C ASP A 229 -14.60 -4.85 5.01
N TYR A 230 -13.93 -5.72 5.77
CA TYR A 230 -13.86 -7.16 5.53
C TYR A 230 -14.19 -7.92 6.81
N ASP A 231 -15.19 -8.79 6.73
CA ASP A 231 -15.62 -9.71 7.80
C ASP A 231 -15.87 -11.10 7.20
N ASP A 232 -15.14 -12.10 7.65
CA ASP A 232 -15.36 -13.49 7.26
C ASP A 232 -15.00 -14.44 8.42
N ASP A 233 -15.95 -15.30 8.79
CA ASP A 233 -15.79 -16.38 9.80
C ASP A 233 -15.13 -15.94 11.12
N GLY A 234 -15.45 -14.71 11.56
CA GLY A 234 -14.92 -14.10 12.80
C GLY A 234 -13.56 -13.42 12.63
N TYR A 235 -13.01 -13.37 11.43
CA TYR A 235 -11.93 -12.46 11.07
C TYR A 235 -12.53 -11.10 10.71
N VAL A 236 -12.08 -10.02 11.33
CA VAL A 236 -12.58 -8.66 11.10
C VAL A 236 -11.42 -7.73 10.76
N TYR A 237 -11.55 -7.01 9.65
CA TYR A 237 -10.62 -5.98 9.25
C TYR A 237 -11.39 -4.79 8.68
N ASP A 238 -12.00 -4.01 9.59
CA ASP A 238 -12.72 -2.77 9.26
C ASP A 238 -11.84 -1.59 9.66
N VAL A 239 -11.08 -1.07 8.69
CA VAL A 239 -10.07 -0.05 8.97
C VAL A 239 -10.01 1.05 7.93
N LYS A 240 -9.70 2.24 8.43
CA LYS A 240 -9.34 3.41 7.63
C LYS A 240 -7.85 3.71 7.82
N GLN A 241 -7.15 3.87 6.70
CA GLN A 241 -5.77 4.33 6.66
C GLN A 241 -5.69 5.65 5.91
N GLN A 242 -4.95 6.61 6.45
CA GLN A 242 -4.78 7.90 5.79
C GLN A 242 -3.47 8.55 6.17
N GLY A 243 -2.87 9.27 5.21
CA GLY A 243 -1.62 9.94 5.45
C GLY A 243 -0.95 10.53 4.22
N TRP A 244 0.17 11.16 4.47
CA TRP A 244 0.99 11.76 3.43
C TRP A 244 1.75 10.69 2.65
N GLN A 245 1.89 10.91 1.34
CA GLN A 245 2.72 10.06 0.49
C GLN A 245 3.71 10.90 -0.30
N VAL A 246 4.89 10.34 -0.53
CA VAL A 246 5.92 10.92 -1.38
C VAL A 246 6.43 9.86 -2.35
N GLY A 247 6.55 10.20 -3.62
CA GLY A 247 6.97 9.27 -4.66
C GLY A 247 7.99 9.89 -5.63
N LEU A 248 8.80 9.00 -6.19
CA LEU A 248 9.66 9.28 -7.33
C LEU A 248 9.03 8.62 -8.55
N THR A 249 8.94 9.34 -9.66
CA THR A 249 8.42 8.79 -10.92
C THR A 249 9.53 8.70 -11.94
N TRP A 250 9.64 7.55 -12.60
CA TRP A 250 10.53 7.32 -13.73
C TRP A 250 9.73 6.84 -14.94
N ALA A 251 9.77 7.66 -16.02
CA ALA A 251 9.11 7.37 -17.29
C ALA A 251 10.13 7.00 -18.38
N PHE A 252 9.85 5.97 -19.16
CA PHE A 252 10.72 5.44 -20.23
C PHE A 252 9.93 4.76 -21.34
#